data_1eb3569d2343742e41485c514d60a108
#
_entry.id   1eb3569d2343742e41485c514d60a108
#
_cell.length_a   1.000
_cell.length_b   1.000
_cell.length_c   1.000
_cell.angle_alpha   90.00
_cell.angle_beta   90.00
_cell.angle_gamma   90.00
#
_symmetry.space_group_name_H-M   'P 1'
#
loop_
_entity.id
_entity.type
_entity.pdbx_description
1 polymer ?
#
loop_
_entity_poly.entity_id
_entity_poly.type
_entity_poly.pdbx_seq_one_letter_code
_entity_poly.pdbx_strand_id
1 'polypeptide(L)' 'MAFEYANKAGKKYYLHSRATQLKSGTERTIYFFSGSEGKGAIDKVPDGYEVSETRNGLPVLKRKDKK' A
#
# COMPACT_ATOMS: atom_id res chain seq x y z
N MET A 1 0.04 8.94 -12.34
CA MET A 1 0.86 9.25 -11.21
C MET A 1 0.49 8.42 -10.02
N ALA A 2 1.43 8.07 -9.22
CA ALA A 2 1.20 7.22 -8.08
C ALA A 2 1.10 8.04 -6.80
N PHE A 3 0.37 7.52 -5.83
CA PHE A 3 0.29 8.16 -4.53
C PHE A 3 1.67 8.10 -3.92
N GLU A 4 2.17 9.22 -3.49
CA GLU A 4 3.53 9.31 -2.98
C GLU A 4 3.50 9.56 -1.48
N TYR A 5 4.30 8.85 -0.74
CA TYR A 5 4.37 9.02 0.70
C TYR A 5 5.84 9.14 1.10
N ALA A 6 6.16 10.17 1.85
CA ALA A 6 7.51 10.35 2.35
C ALA A 6 7.53 9.97 3.82
N ASN A 7 8.39 9.02 4.18
CA ASN A 7 8.45 8.59 5.58
C ASN A 7 9.32 9.57 6.37
N LYS A 8 9.49 9.30 7.65
CA LYS A 8 10.20 10.25 8.47
C LYS A 8 11.69 10.31 8.13
N ALA A 9 12.22 9.33 7.44
CA ALA A 9 13.61 9.40 7.02
C ALA A 9 13.76 10.18 5.72
N GLY A 10 12.69 10.66 5.15
CA GLY A 10 12.75 11.43 3.93
C GLY A 10 12.74 10.60 2.67
N LYS A 11 12.50 9.30 2.80
CA LYS A 11 12.43 8.45 1.63
C LYS A 11 11.04 8.45 1.06
N LYS A 12 10.95 8.45 -0.25
CA LYS A 12 9.66 8.47 -0.91
C LYS A 12 9.26 7.08 -1.34
N TYR A 13 8.00 6.77 -1.15
CA TYR A 13 7.46 5.47 -1.54
C TYR A 13 6.20 5.70 -2.34
N TYR A 14 5.88 4.75 -3.19
CA TYR A 14 4.70 4.84 -4.03
C TYR A 14 3.78 3.68 -3.74
N LEU A 15 2.51 3.95 -3.69
CA LEU A 15 1.51 2.94 -3.35
C LEU A 15 1.18 2.08 -4.56
N HIS A 16 1.12 0.79 -4.35
CA HIS A 16 0.82 -0.15 -5.40
C HIS A 16 -0.28 -1.09 -4.94
N SER A 17 -0.95 -1.70 -5.89
CA SER A 17 -1.94 -2.72 -5.56
C SER A 17 -1.68 -3.93 -6.42
N ARG A 18 -2.09 -5.08 -5.93
CA ARG A 18 -1.83 -6.31 -6.64
C ARG A 18 -2.91 -7.31 -6.33
N ALA A 19 -3.41 -7.97 -7.35
CA ALA A 19 -4.44 -8.98 -7.16
C ALA A 19 -3.78 -10.33 -7.07
N THR A 20 -4.19 -11.11 -6.09
CA THR A 20 -3.61 -12.41 -5.85
C THR A 20 -4.72 -13.42 -5.74
N GLN A 21 -4.51 -14.60 -6.25
CA GLN A 21 -5.52 -15.63 -6.20
C GLN A 21 -5.13 -16.68 -5.18
N LEU A 22 -6.05 -16.98 -4.27
CA LEU A 22 -5.77 -17.96 -3.24
C LEU A 22 -6.09 -19.36 -3.75
N LYS A 23 -5.58 -20.33 -3.06
CA LYS A 23 -5.81 -21.71 -3.44
C LYS A 23 -7.26 -22.05 -3.46
N SER A 24 -8.04 -21.46 -2.62
CA SER A 24 -9.46 -21.75 -2.56
C SER A 24 -10.23 -21.10 -3.70
N GLY A 25 -9.56 -20.41 -4.59
CA GLY A 25 -10.25 -19.78 -5.68
C GLY A 25 -10.71 -18.37 -5.40
N THR A 26 -10.42 -17.87 -4.23
CA THR A 26 -10.81 -16.52 -3.85
C THR A 26 -9.75 -15.54 -4.29
N GLU A 27 -10.19 -14.41 -4.79
CA GLU A 27 -9.27 -13.39 -5.23
C GLU A 27 -9.09 -12.35 -4.15
N ARG A 28 -7.89 -11.89 -3.95
CA ARG A 28 -7.62 -10.92 -2.91
C ARG A 28 -6.72 -9.83 -3.43
N THR A 29 -6.99 -8.61 -3.05
CA THR A 29 -6.17 -7.48 -3.45
C THR A 29 -5.30 -7.06 -2.27
N ILE A 30 -4.02 -6.92 -2.49
CA ILE A 30 -3.14 -6.44 -1.45
C ILE A 30 -2.53 -5.14 -1.90
N TYR A 31 -2.11 -4.34 -0.94
CA TYR A 31 -1.51 -3.05 -1.21
C TYR A 31 -0.15 -2.97 -0.55
N PHE A 32 0.77 -2.32 -1.20
CA PHE A 32 2.09 -2.19 -0.64
C PHE A 32 2.75 -0.92 -1.16
N PHE A 33 3.81 -0.52 -0.48
CA PHE A 33 4.55 0.65 -0.89
C PHE A 33 5.90 0.21 -1.44
N SER A 34 6.36 0.91 -2.45
CA SER A 34 7.63 0.57 -3.06
C SER A 34 8.40 1.86 -3.31
N GLY A 35 9.69 1.76 -3.34
CA GLY A 35 10.53 2.93 -3.55
C GLY A 35 10.52 3.44 -4.97
N SER A 36 9.90 2.72 -5.89
CA SER A 36 9.82 3.21 -7.24
C SER A 36 8.45 2.93 -7.82
N GLU A 37 8.06 3.75 -8.75
CA GLU A 37 6.76 3.64 -9.38
C GLU A 37 6.83 2.56 -10.45
N GLY A 38 5.93 1.63 -10.42
CA GLY A 38 5.92 0.57 -11.40
C GLY A 38 4.52 0.20 -11.79
N LYS A 39 4.37 -0.98 -12.37
CA LYS A 39 3.07 -1.45 -12.74
C LYS A 39 2.26 -1.67 -11.50
N GLY A 40 1.03 -1.38 -11.52
CA GLY A 40 0.19 -1.55 -10.36
C GLY A 40 0.18 -0.35 -9.44
N ALA A 41 0.90 0.70 -9.78
CA ALA A 41 0.90 1.90 -8.96
C ALA A 41 -0.47 2.56 -9.01
N ILE A 42 -0.98 2.98 -7.85
CA ILE A 42 -2.27 3.66 -7.81
C ILE A 42 -2.06 5.03 -7.21
N ASP A 43 -2.97 5.94 -7.51
CA ASP A 43 -2.72 7.33 -7.13
C ASP A 43 -3.48 7.78 -5.90
N LYS A 44 -4.09 6.90 -5.18
CA LYS A 44 -4.69 7.29 -3.91
C LYS A 44 -4.95 6.10 -3.03
N VAL A 45 -5.10 6.36 -1.75
CA VAL A 45 -5.34 5.31 -0.78
C VAL A 45 -6.77 4.82 -0.94
N PRO A 46 -6.97 3.51 -0.97
CA PRO A 46 -8.33 2.98 -1.12
C PRO A 46 -9.18 3.29 0.09
N ASP A 47 -10.47 3.33 -0.13
CA ASP A 47 -11.40 3.55 0.94
C ASP A 47 -11.27 2.49 1.99
N GLY A 48 -11.35 2.89 3.23
CA GLY A 48 -11.26 1.95 4.32
C GLY A 48 -9.85 1.59 4.73
N TYR A 49 -8.88 2.27 4.18
CA TYR A 49 -7.49 2.01 4.53
C TYR A 49 -6.80 3.30 4.95
N GLU A 50 -5.75 3.18 5.69
CA GLU A 50 -4.98 4.35 6.09
C GLU A 50 -3.50 4.00 6.05
N VAL A 51 -2.67 4.99 5.87
CA VAL A 51 -1.24 4.79 5.81
C VAL A 51 -0.68 4.77 7.22
N SER A 52 0.16 3.81 7.48
CA SER A 52 0.81 3.72 8.77
C SER A 52 2.29 3.50 8.53
N GLU A 53 3.09 3.73 9.54
CA GLU A 53 4.53 3.58 9.40
C GLU A 53 5.03 2.59 10.43
N THR A 54 5.85 1.66 10.01
CA THR A 54 6.38 0.68 10.95
C THR A 54 7.54 1.29 11.69
N ARG A 55 8.02 0.57 12.66
CA ARG A 55 9.14 1.00 13.46
C ARG A 55 10.38 1.24 12.60
N ASN A 56 10.51 0.55 11.47
CA ASN A 56 11.61 0.74 10.57
C ASN A 56 11.42 1.91 9.62
N GLY A 57 10.32 2.60 9.71
CA GLY A 57 10.05 3.70 8.82
C GLY A 57 9.49 3.28 7.50
N LEU A 58 8.93 2.07 7.44
CA LEU A 58 8.37 1.57 6.21
C LEU A 58 6.86 1.82 6.18
N PRO A 59 6.36 2.47 5.17
CA PRO A 59 4.91 2.73 5.12
C PRO A 59 4.15 1.49 4.74
N VAL A 60 2.99 1.31 5.35
CA VAL A 60 2.13 0.19 5.05
C VAL A 60 0.70 0.67 5.12
N LEU A 61 -0.20 -0.07 4.52
CA LEU A 61 -1.61 0.25 4.59
C LEU A 61 -2.27 -0.65 5.62
N LYS A 62 -3.12 -0.04 6.44
CA LYS A 62 -3.85 -0.78 7.43
C LYS A 62 -5.33 -0.53 7.22
N ARG A 63 -6.17 -1.48 7.62
CA ARG A 63 -7.58 -1.30 7.52
C ARG A 63 -8.04 -0.38 8.61
N LYS A 64 -8.86 0.56 8.24
CA LYS A 64 -9.40 1.44 9.21
C LYS A 64 -10.54 0.81 9.95
N ASP A 65 -11.23 -0.11 9.32
CA ASP A 65 -12.35 -0.69 9.90
C ASP A 65 -12.06 -1.45 11.06
N LYS A 66 -12.68 -1.33 12.10
CA LYS A 66 -12.41 -2.03 13.16
C LYS A 66 -13.45 -2.81 13.48
N LYS A 67 -13.72 -3.56 13.58
CA LYS A 67 -14.67 -4.26 13.92
C LYS A 67 -14.58 -5.22 13.96
#